data_b27b676742e506c36f8dd0ad9c4d9ebe
#
_entry.id   b27b676742e506c36f8dd0ad9c4d9ebe
#
_cell.length_a   1.000
_cell.length_b   1.000
_cell.length_c   1.000
_cell.angle_alpha   90.00
_cell.angle_beta   90.00
_cell.angle_gamma   90.00
#
_symmetry.space_group_name_H-M   'P 1'
#
loop_
_entity.id
_entity.type
_entity.pdbx_description
1 polymer ?
#
loop_
_entity_poly.entity_id
_entity_poly.type
_entity_poly.pdbx_seq_one_letter_code
_entity_poly.pdbx_strand_id
1 'polypeptide(L)'
;MAIHRRRRRFADESKVHDERTSSVAAKPWQGDALDHAILEALQCDVRIALAELGRRIGLSQPAMSERVRRLEEQGVITGYAARVDPRAVGLATAAIVRLRTTHAQIGACLAQFAQMPQVLEVHRVTGEDCFVLRVLVPAPAQLEPIIDALARFGAVTTSVVLRSEAPRPIGRALLALAGQ
;
A
#
# COMPACT_ATOMS: atom_id res chain seq x y z
N MET A 1 -28.32 -10.09 -11.55
CA MET A 1 -28.13 -10.86 -10.29
C MET A 1 -26.68 -11.34 -10.07
N ALA A 2 -25.65 -10.67 -10.62
CA ALA A 2 -24.23 -11.09 -10.57
C ALA A 2 -23.27 -10.12 -9.84
N ILE A 3 -23.75 -8.98 -9.35
CA ILE A 3 -22.90 -7.92 -8.75
C ILE A 3 -22.69 -8.11 -7.25
N HIS A 4 -23.54 -8.90 -6.57
CA HIS A 4 -23.47 -9.07 -5.10
C HIS A 4 -22.41 -10.08 -4.59
N ARG A 5 -21.85 -10.94 -5.45
CA ARG A 5 -20.84 -11.92 -5.02
C ARG A 5 -19.41 -11.41 -5.01
N ARG A 6 -19.11 -10.28 -5.68
CA ARG A 6 -17.75 -9.69 -5.69
C ARG A 6 -17.42 -8.78 -4.50
N ARG A 7 -18.43 -8.25 -3.79
CA ARG A 7 -18.19 -7.37 -2.62
C ARG A 7 -17.59 -8.08 -1.40
N ARG A 8 -17.73 -9.40 -1.29
CA ARG A 8 -17.17 -10.16 -0.15
C ARG A 8 -15.67 -10.41 -0.23
N ARG A 9 -15.05 -10.34 -1.42
CA ARG A 9 -13.59 -10.56 -1.57
C ARG A 9 -12.75 -9.36 -1.14
N PHE A 10 -13.23 -8.12 -1.37
CA PHE A 10 -12.48 -6.92 -0.98
C PHE A 10 -12.50 -6.63 0.53
N ALA A 11 -13.51 -7.12 1.27
CA ALA A 11 -13.58 -6.95 2.72
C ALA A 11 -12.70 -7.97 3.49
N ASP A 12 -12.31 -9.06 2.85
CA ASP A 12 -11.49 -10.10 3.47
C ASP A 12 -9.98 -9.84 3.33
N GLU A 13 -9.57 -9.11 2.27
CA GLU A 13 -8.17 -8.73 2.06
C GLU A 13 -7.68 -7.66 3.05
N SER A 14 -8.56 -6.83 3.63
CA SER A 14 -8.18 -5.88 4.68
C SER A 14 -7.80 -6.58 6.00
N LYS A 15 -8.31 -7.78 6.27
CA LYS A 15 -7.93 -8.58 7.42
C LYS A 15 -6.57 -9.25 7.27
N VAL A 16 -6.15 -9.55 6.04
CA VAL A 16 -4.86 -10.19 5.75
C VAL A 16 -3.68 -9.23 6.00
N HIS A 17 -3.92 -7.91 5.98
CA HIS A 17 -2.86 -6.93 6.25
C HIS A 17 -2.58 -6.72 7.75
N ASP A 18 -3.55 -7.00 8.62
CA ASP A 18 -3.43 -6.76 10.08
C ASP A 18 -2.66 -7.88 10.80
N GLU A 19 -2.71 -9.11 10.31
CA GLU A 19 -1.98 -10.24 10.93
C GLU A 19 -0.48 -10.27 10.62
N ARG A 20 0.00 -9.51 9.62
CA ARG A 20 1.42 -9.52 9.21
C ARG A 20 2.30 -8.52 9.95
N THR A 21 1.74 -7.62 10.73
CA THR A 21 2.51 -6.60 11.49
C THR A 21 3.05 -7.11 12.82
N SER A 22 2.72 -8.33 13.22
CA SER A 22 3.19 -9.00 14.45
C SER A 22 3.99 -10.27 14.12
N SER A 23 4.98 -10.19 13.24
CA SER A 23 5.82 -11.35 12.93
C SER A 23 7.22 -11.19 13.51
N VAL A 24 7.57 -12.13 14.38
CA VAL A 24 8.91 -12.65 14.65
C VAL A 24 9.81 -12.47 13.41
N ALA A 25 11.01 -11.95 13.60
CA ALA A 25 11.99 -11.69 12.55
C ALA A 25 12.20 -12.92 11.66
N ALA A 26 11.41 -13.06 10.62
CA ALA A 26 11.66 -14.02 9.56
C ALA A 26 13.02 -13.65 8.93
N LYS A 27 13.83 -14.69 8.65
CA LYS A 27 15.13 -14.48 7.96
C LYS A 27 14.89 -13.60 6.71
N PRO A 28 15.64 -12.52 6.53
CA PRO A 28 15.47 -11.66 5.36
C PRO A 28 15.54 -12.49 4.09
N TRP A 29 14.63 -12.22 3.15
CA TRP A 29 14.67 -12.85 1.85
C TRP A 29 16.01 -12.54 1.15
N GLN A 30 16.62 -13.58 0.59
CA GLN A 30 17.87 -13.46 -0.15
C GLN A 30 17.62 -13.87 -1.61
N GLY A 31 17.37 -12.87 -2.45
CA GLY A 31 17.24 -13.05 -3.90
C GLY A 31 18.57 -12.86 -4.61
N ASP A 32 18.70 -13.47 -5.79
CA ASP A 32 19.81 -13.25 -6.70
C ASP A 32 19.59 -11.99 -7.58
N ALA A 33 20.56 -11.67 -8.42
CA ALA A 33 20.49 -10.52 -9.31
C ALA A 33 19.34 -10.60 -10.33
N LEU A 34 18.91 -11.82 -10.70
CA LEU A 34 17.78 -12.04 -11.61
C LEU A 34 16.46 -11.81 -10.89
N ASP A 35 16.33 -12.28 -9.65
CA ASP A 35 15.15 -12.02 -8.82
C ASP A 35 14.96 -10.51 -8.60
N HIS A 36 16.05 -9.76 -8.35
CA HIS A 36 16.01 -8.29 -8.24
C HIS A 36 15.55 -7.62 -9.54
N ALA A 37 16.07 -8.08 -10.69
CA ALA A 37 15.65 -7.54 -12.00
C ALA A 37 14.18 -7.83 -12.31
N ILE A 38 13.66 -9.00 -11.93
CA ILE A 38 12.24 -9.37 -12.05
C ILE A 38 11.39 -8.41 -11.20
N LEU A 39 11.75 -8.20 -9.94
CA LEU A 39 11.01 -7.32 -9.04
C LEU A 39 10.98 -5.87 -9.54
N GLU A 40 12.10 -5.34 -10.01
CA GLU A 40 12.15 -3.98 -10.58
C GLU A 40 11.25 -3.86 -11.82
N ALA A 41 11.31 -4.82 -12.74
CA ALA A 41 10.53 -4.80 -13.97
C ALA A 41 9.02 -4.88 -13.68
N LEU A 42 8.58 -5.79 -12.80
CA LEU A 42 7.17 -5.96 -12.46
C LEU A 42 6.59 -4.78 -11.67
N GLN A 43 7.40 -4.07 -10.88
CA GLN A 43 6.97 -2.83 -10.22
C GLN A 43 6.80 -1.67 -11.22
N CYS A 44 7.56 -1.67 -12.32
CA CYS A 44 7.43 -0.65 -13.36
C CYS A 44 6.27 -0.98 -14.33
N ASP A 45 6.15 -2.23 -14.74
CA ASP A 45 5.12 -2.70 -15.67
C ASP A 45 4.66 -4.11 -15.28
N VAL A 46 3.60 -4.18 -14.51
CA VAL A 46 2.98 -5.45 -14.09
C VAL A 46 2.36 -6.25 -15.26
N ARG A 47 2.14 -5.61 -16.39
CA ARG A 47 1.53 -6.24 -17.59
C ARG A 47 2.55 -6.77 -18.58
N ILE A 48 3.84 -6.62 -18.33
CA ILE A 48 4.88 -7.17 -19.17
C ILE A 48 4.70 -8.69 -19.30
N ALA A 49 4.74 -9.20 -20.54
CA ALA A 49 4.69 -10.65 -20.76
C ALA A 49 5.95 -11.31 -20.18
N LEU A 50 5.78 -12.39 -19.39
CA LEU A 50 6.92 -13.10 -18.79
C LEU A 50 7.92 -13.61 -19.83
N ALA A 51 7.47 -13.98 -21.03
CA ALA A 51 8.35 -14.34 -22.14
C ALA A 51 9.22 -13.17 -22.59
N GLU A 52 8.67 -11.95 -22.62
CA GLU A 52 9.41 -10.74 -22.97
C GLU A 52 10.40 -10.37 -21.87
N LEU A 53 9.97 -10.41 -20.63
CA LEU A 53 10.86 -10.16 -19.48
C LEU A 53 12.01 -11.19 -19.44
N GLY A 54 11.70 -12.48 -19.69
CA GLY A 54 12.71 -13.53 -19.78
C GLY A 54 13.77 -13.24 -20.84
N ARG A 55 13.36 -12.82 -22.06
CA ARG A 55 14.30 -12.43 -23.11
C ARG A 55 15.23 -11.27 -22.69
N ARG A 56 14.69 -10.28 -21.98
CA ARG A 56 15.47 -9.10 -21.50
C ARG A 56 16.55 -9.46 -20.50
N ILE A 57 16.30 -10.46 -19.65
CA ILE A 57 17.23 -10.84 -18.57
C ILE A 57 17.91 -12.18 -18.80
N GLY A 58 17.77 -12.77 -20.00
CA GLY A 58 18.49 -13.99 -20.37
C GLY A 58 17.89 -15.29 -19.81
N LEU A 59 16.58 -15.34 -19.56
CA LEU A 59 15.86 -16.52 -19.06
C LEU A 59 14.86 -17.07 -20.07
N SER A 60 14.71 -18.39 -20.10
CA SER A 60 13.60 -19.04 -20.80
C SER A 60 12.26 -18.73 -20.12
N GLN A 61 11.15 -18.80 -20.86
CA GLN A 61 9.82 -18.56 -20.29
C GLN A 61 9.48 -19.51 -19.11
N PRO A 62 9.75 -20.83 -19.16
CA PRO A 62 9.52 -21.70 -18.01
C PRO A 62 10.32 -21.29 -16.78
N ALA A 63 11.61 -20.95 -16.95
CA ALA A 63 12.45 -20.51 -15.85
C ALA A 63 11.97 -19.18 -15.26
N MET A 64 11.49 -18.27 -16.10
CA MET A 64 10.89 -17.00 -15.64
C MET A 64 9.63 -17.25 -14.83
N SER A 65 8.71 -18.06 -15.34
CA SER A 65 7.45 -18.38 -14.66
C SER A 65 7.69 -19.03 -13.30
N GLU A 66 8.67 -19.93 -13.21
CA GLU A 66 9.04 -20.59 -11.97
C GLU A 66 9.62 -19.62 -10.93
N ARG A 67 10.45 -18.66 -11.37
CA ARG A 67 10.99 -17.62 -10.47
C ARG A 67 9.89 -16.71 -9.92
N VAL A 68 8.99 -16.24 -10.78
CA VAL A 68 7.86 -15.40 -10.35
C VAL A 68 6.98 -16.17 -9.36
N ARG A 69 6.61 -17.43 -9.66
CA ARG A 69 5.84 -18.28 -8.74
C ARG A 69 6.53 -18.42 -7.38
N ARG A 70 7.84 -18.64 -7.35
CA ARG A 70 8.60 -18.73 -6.09
C ARG A 70 8.58 -17.43 -5.31
N LEU A 71 8.70 -16.26 -5.96
CA LEU A 71 8.61 -14.95 -5.32
C LEU A 71 7.21 -14.70 -4.71
N GLU A 72 6.15 -15.17 -5.38
CA GLU A 72 4.78 -15.12 -4.86
C GLU A 72 4.60 -16.06 -3.66
N GLU A 73 5.05 -17.30 -3.75
CA GLU A 73 4.94 -18.30 -2.68
C GLU A 73 5.74 -17.90 -1.42
N GLN A 74 6.88 -17.25 -1.60
CA GLN A 74 7.68 -16.71 -0.51
C GLN A 74 7.10 -15.40 0.07
N GLY A 75 6.02 -14.86 -0.51
CA GLY A 75 5.40 -13.62 -0.08
C GLY A 75 6.23 -12.37 -0.37
N VAL A 76 7.24 -12.46 -1.23
CA VAL A 76 8.02 -11.30 -1.71
C VAL A 76 7.18 -10.46 -2.66
N ILE A 77 6.45 -11.11 -3.57
CA ILE A 77 5.38 -10.48 -4.34
C ILE A 77 4.08 -10.74 -3.57
N THR A 78 3.49 -9.69 -3.04
CA THR A 78 2.26 -9.77 -2.23
C THR A 78 1.00 -9.55 -3.04
N GLY A 79 1.11 -9.16 -4.30
CA GLY A 79 -0.02 -8.92 -5.20
C GLY A 79 0.30 -7.99 -6.34
N TYR A 80 -0.70 -7.79 -7.19
CA TYR A 80 -0.65 -6.92 -8.37
C TYR A 80 -1.82 -5.96 -8.33
N ALA A 81 -1.58 -4.67 -8.58
CA ALA A 81 -2.62 -3.66 -8.50
C ALA A 81 -2.55 -2.68 -9.68
N ALA A 82 -3.72 -2.25 -10.14
CA ALA A 82 -3.83 -1.14 -11.08
C ALA A 82 -3.61 0.19 -10.34
N ARG A 83 -2.85 1.09 -10.94
CA ARG A 83 -2.74 2.47 -10.50
C ARG A 83 -3.89 3.27 -11.10
N VAL A 84 -4.68 3.90 -10.24
CA VAL A 84 -5.79 4.78 -10.64
C VAL A 84 -5.37 6.22 -10.37
N ASP A 85 -5.54 7.09 -11.37
CA ASP A 85 -5.40 8.53 -11.16
C ASP A 85 -6.65 9.05 -10.41
N PRO A 86 -6.51 9.52 -9.16
CA PRO A 86 -7.63 10.01 -8.39
C PRO A 86 -8.35 11.19 -9.05
N ARG A 87 -7.61 12.06 -9.74
CA ARG A 87 -8.19 13.23 -10.42
C ARG A 87 -9.07 12.82 -11.58
N ALA A 88 -8.66 11.79 -12.32
CA ALA A 88 -9.45 11.26 -13.43
C ALA A 88 -10.80 10.66 -12.99
N VAL A 89 -10.91 10.24 -11.73
CA VAL A 89 -12.16 9.72 -11.13
C VAL A 89 -12.85 10.73 -10.21
N GLY A 90 -12.47 12.03 -10.30
CA GLY A 90 -13.14 13.11 -9.59
C GLY A 90 -12.67 13.36 -8.15
N LEU A 91 -11.60 12.70 -7.69
CA LEU A 91 -11.02 12.90 -6.36
C LEU A 91 -9.82 13.85 -6.45
N ALA A 92 -10.10 15.15 -6.60
CA ALA A 92 -9.09 16.14 -6.96
C ALA A 92 -8.21 16.60 -5.78
N THR A 93 -8.63 16.33 -4.53
CA THR A 93 -7.92 16.79 -3.33
C THR A 93 -7.38 15.60 -2.54
N ALA A 94 -6.07 15.56 -2.37
CA ALA A 94 -5.39 14.63 -1.47
C ALA A 94 -4.92 15.37 -0.21
N ALA A 95 -5.03 14.74 0.95
CA ALA A 95 -4.53 15.27 2.20
C ALA A 95 -3.82 14.18 3.01
N ILE A 96 -2.83 14.61 3.78
CA ILE A 96 -2.22 13.85 4.87
C ILE A 96 -2.80 14.37 6.16
N VAL A 97 -3.48 13.50 6.89
CA VAL A 97 -4.09 13.82 8.19
C VAL A 97 -3.33 13.09 9.28
N ARG A 98 -2.83 13.84 10.25
CA ARG A 98 -2.14 13.29 11.42
C ARG A 98 -3.06 13.41 12.62
N LEU A 99 -3.19 12.31 13.36
CA LEU A 99 -4.01 12.25 14.56
C LEU A 99 -3.13 11.89 15.76
N ARG A 100 -3.13 12.76 16.75
CA ARG A 100 -2.57 12.51 18.06
C ARG A 100 -3.69 12.12 19.01
N THR A 101 -3.59 10.92 19.59
CA THR A 101 -4.63 10.37 20.45
C THR A 101 -4.02 9.60 21.62
N THR A 102 -4.86 9.09 22.52
CA THR A 102 -4.41 8.25 23.65
C THR A 102 -4.43 6.76 23.27
N HIS A 103 -3.65 5.96 23.98
CA HIS A 103 -3.62 4.51 23.77
C HIS A 103 -5.02 3.87 23.89
N ALA A 104 -5.83 4.36 24.82
CA ALA A 104 -7.19 3.87 25.06
C ALA A 104 -8.14 4.08 23.84
N GLN A 105 -7.88 5.08 23.01
CA GLN A 105 -8.71 5.42 21.85
C GLN A 105 -8.32 4.71 20.55
N ILE A 106 -7.21 3.97 20.53
CA ILE A 106 -6.67 3.38 19.30
C ILE A 106 -7.66 2.47 18.62
N GLY A 107 -8.31 1.57 19.35
CA GLY A 107 -9.32 0.66 18.79
C GLY A 107 -10.52 1.41 18.20
N ALA A 108 -10.99 2.46 18.88
CA ALA A 108 -12.08 3.30 18.39
C ALA A 108 -11.67 4.08 17.12
N CYS A 109 -10.43 4.58 17.08
CA CYS A 109 -9.89 5.24 15.88
C CYS A 109 -9.89 4.30 14.67
N LEU A 110 -9.34 3.08 14.81
CA LEU A 110 -9.29 2.09 13.74
C LEU A 110 -10.69 1.72 13.24
N ALA A 111 -11.66 1.53 14.16
CA ALA A 111 -13.04 1.28 13.81
C ALA A 111 -13.67 2.45 13.04
N GLN A 112 -13.35 3.70 13.43
CA GLN A 112 -13.80 4.89 12.72
C GLN A 112 -13.20 4.97 11.32
N PHE A 113 -11.88 4.77 11.16
CA PHE A 113 -11.20 4.83 9.86
C PHE A 113 -11.78 3.81 8.88
N ALA A 114 -12.11 2.60 9.34
CA ALA A 114 -12.71 1.56 8.51
C ALA A 114 -14.09 1.93 7.95
N GLN A 115 -14.79 2.90 8.56
CA GLN A 115 -16.08 3.40 8.09
C GLN A 115 -15.96 4.62 7.17
N MET A 116 -14.76 5.15 6.98
CA MET A 116 -14.50 6.36 6.19
C MET A 116 -13.91 5.99 4.82
N PRO A 117 -14.72 5.91 3.74
CA PRO A 117 -14.23 5.51 2.41
C PRO A 117 -13.21 6.50 1.82
N GLN A 118 -13.11 7.71 2.36
CA GLN A 118 -12.14 8.71 1.97
C GLN A 118 -10.73 8.40 2.50
N VAL A 119 -10.61 7.58 3.54
CA VAL A 119 -9.33 7.14 4.12
C VAL A 119 -8.81 5.96 3.32
N LEU A 120 -7.74 6.17 2.57
CA LEU A 120 -7.14 5.13 1.72
C LEU A 120 -6.02 4.37 2.40
N GLU A 121 -5.24 5.06 3.23
CA GLU A 121 -4.11 4.48 3.92
C GLU A 121 -4.12 4.91 5.39
N VAL A 122 -3.78 3.98 6.26
CA VAL A 122 -3.69 4.20 7.70
C VAL A 122 -2.34 3.68 8.16
N HIS A 123 -1.51 4.56 8.70
CA HIS A 123 -0.22 4.19 9.26
C HIS A 123 -0.23 4.49 10.75
N ARG A 124 0.09 3.48 11.57
CA ARG A 124 0.43 3.69 12.96
C ARG A 124 1.89 4.09 13.05
N VAL A 125 2.18 5.21 13.70
CA VAL A 125 3.53 5.78 13.76
C VAL A 125 4.00 5.97 15.19
N THR A 126 5.31 6.06 15.36
CA THR A 126 5.95 6.47 16.62
C THR A 126 6.10 7.99 16.64
N GLY A 127 6.21 8.57 17.82
CA GLY A 127 6.36 10.02 18.03
C GLY A 127 5.12 10.65 18.65
N GLU A 128 4.92 11.94 18.41
CA GLU A 128 3.78 12.68 18.96
C GLU A 128 2.44 12.28 18.34
N ASP A 129 2.43 12.07 17.03
CA ASP A 129 1.26 11.57 16.32
C ASP A 129 1.14 10.05 16.51
N CYS A 130 -0.08 9.54 16.63
CA CYS A 130 -0.36 8.12 16.72
C CYS A 130 -0.69 7.50 15.37
N PHE A 131 -1.28 8.30 14.48
CA PHE A 131 -1.69 7.88 13.14
C PHE A 131 -1.35 8.92 12.08
N VAL A 132 -0.98 8.44 10.91
CA VAL A 132 -0.89 9.20 9.67
C VAL A 132 -1.84 8.57 8.67
N LEU A 133 -2.77 9.36 8.16
CA LEU A 133 -3.80 8.92 7.22
C LEU A 133 -3.59 9.59 5.87
N ARG A 134 -3.77 8.85 4.79
CA ARG A 134 -3.91 9.42 3.45
C ARG A 134 -5.38 9.48 3.08
N VAL A 135 -5.85 10.67 2.79
CA VAL A 135 -7.27 10.96 2.51
C VAL A 135 -7.41 11.50 1.10
N LEU A 136 -8.45 11.06 0.39
CA LEU A 136 -8.85 11.62 -0.91
C LEU A 136 -10.31 12.10 -0.85
N VAL A 137 -10.54 13.30 -1.36
CA VAL A 137 -11.86 13.91 -1.48
C VAL A 137 -12.01 14.65 -2.81
N PRO A 138 -13.23 14.87 -3.33
CA PRO A 138 -13.47 15.65 -4.53
C PRO A 138 -12.97 17.10 -4.43
N ALA A 139 -13.21 17.78 -3.29
CA ALA A 139 -12.85 19.17 -3.08
C ALA A 139 -12.37 19.43 -1.64
N PRO A 140 -11.56 20.48 -1.39
CA PRO A 140 -11.01 20.79 -0.06
C PRO A 140 -12.08 20.94 1.03
N ALA A 141 -13.23 21.53 0.73
CA ALA A 141 -14.34 21.69 1.68
C ALA A 141 -14.82 20.37 2.28
N GLN A 142 -14.64 19.25 1.57
CA GLN A 142 -15.04 17.92 2.06
C GLN A 142 -14.03 17.30 3.04
N LEU A 143 -12.94 17.98 3.35
CA LEU A 143 -12.05 17.60 4.46
C LEU A 143 -12.65 17.95 5.82
N GLU A 144 -13.47 19.00 5.91
CA GLU A 144 -14.05 19.48 7.18
C GLU A 144 -14.78 18.37 7.95
N PRO A 145 -15.78 17.67 7.40
CA PRO A 145 -16.48 16.61 8.13
C PRO A 145 -15.55 15.44 8.53
N ILE A 146 -14.47 15.22 7.80
CA ILE A 146 -13.46 14.21 8.14
C ILE A 146 -12.66 14.66 9.36
N ILE A 147 -12.19 15.91 9.34
CA ILE A 147 -11.43 16.51 10.43
C ILE A 147 -12.28 16.51 11.71
N ASP A 148 -13.54 16.94 11.63
CA ASP A 148 -14.46 16.97 12.78
C ASP A 148 -14.72 15.58 13.37
N ALA A 149 -14.90 14.57 12.49
CA ALA A 149 -15.05 13.20 12.93
C ALA A 149 -13.81 12.66 13.66
N LEU A 150 -12.61 13.06 13.23
CA LEU A 150 -11.35 12.65 13.83
C LEU A 150 -10.99 13.44 15.08
N ALA A 151 -11.39 14.73 15.15
CA ALA A 151 -11.13 15.61 16.30
C ALA A 151 -11.77 15.11 17.60
N ARG A 152 -12.77 14.23 17.52
CA ARG A 152 -13.37 13.56 18.70
C ARG A 152 -12.39 12.63 19.43
N PHE A 153 -11.34 12.18 18.75
CA PHE A 153 -10.35 11.25 19.29
C PHE A 153 -9.08 11.94 19.75
N GLY A 154 -8.87 13.21 19.37
CA GLY A 154 -7.69 13.96 19.78
C GLY A 154 -7.33 15.08 18.82
N ALA A 155 -6.09 15.56 18.91
CA ALA A 155 -5.61 16.65 18.08
C ALA A 155 -5.36 16.18 16.64
N VAL A 156 -5.91 16.94 15.69
CA VAL A 156 -5.81 16.64 14.25
C VAL A 156 -4.98 17.73 13.57
N THR A 157 -4.03 17.34 12.74
CA THR A 157 -3.30 18.22 11.84
C THR A 157 -3.49 17.74 10.40
N THR A 158 -3.95 18.63 9.53
CA THR A 158 -4.21 18.30 8.12
C THR A 158 -3.30 19.10 7.21
N SER A 159 -2.67 18.43 6.26
CA SER A 159 -1.83 19.02 5.21
C SER A 159 -2.39 18.62 3.85
N VAL A 160 -2.81 19.60 3.05
CA VAL A 160 -3.25 19.36 1.67
C VAL A 160 -2.02 19.08 0.81
N VAL A 161 -2.05 17.99 0.05
CA VAL A 161 -0.97 17.61 -0.85
C VAL A 161 -1.07 18.44 -2.13
N LEU A 162 -0.07 19.27 -2.37
CA LEU A 162 -0.02 20.10 -3.58
C LEU A 162 0.44 19.28 -4.79
N ARG A 163 1.44 18.40 -4.60
CA ARG A 163 1.99 17.52 -5.63
C ARG A 163 2.59 16.27 -4.98
N SER A 164 2.48 15.15 -5.67
CA SER A 164 3.17 13.91 -5.32
C SER A 164 4.06 13.48 -6.47
N GLU A 165 5.25 13.03 -6.16
CA GLU A 165 6.11 12.34 -7.12
C GLU A 165 5.73 10.86 -7.20
N ALA A 166 6.01 10.23 -8.34
CA ALA A 166 5.78 8.80 -8.48
C ALA A 166 6.63 8.00 -7.48
N PRO A 167 6.07 7.00 -6.81
CA PRO A 167 6.85 6.14 -5.95
C PRO A 167 7.93 5.42 -6.76
N ARG A 168 9.11 5.31 -6.19
CA ARG A 168 10.21 4.56 -6.78
C ARG A 168 10.05 3.07 -6.48
N PRO A 169 10.47 2.18 -7.39
CA PRO A 169 10.49 0.75 -7.11
C PRO A 169 11.50 0.41 -5.99
N ILE A 170 11.22 -0.67 -5.28
CA ILE A 170 12.21 -1.32 -4.40
C ILE A 170 13.24 -1.97 -5.31
N GLY A 171 14.31 -1.25 -5.62
CA GLY A 171 15.33 -1.67 -6.53
C GLY A 171 16.57 -2.25 -5.84
N ARG A 172 17.52 -2.72 -6.66
CA ARG A 172 18.75 -3.38 -6.22
C ARG A 172 19.52 -2.60 -5.14
N ALA A 173 19.61 -1.27 -5.29
CA ALA A 173 20.34 -0.43 -4.32
C ALA A 173 19.70 -0.46 -2.93
N LEU A 174 18.36 -0.48 -2.83
CA LEU A 174 17.66 -0.58 -1.56
C LEU A 174 17.73 -1.99 -0.99
N LEU A 175 17.60 -3.03 -1.84
CA LEU A 175 17.70 -4.42 -1.42
C LEU A 175 19.10 -4.77 -0.87
N ALA A 176 20.16 -4.13 -1.37
CA ALA A 176 21.51 -4.30 -0.85
C ALA A 176 21.68 -3.83 0.60
N LEU A 177 20.84 -2.92 1.10
CA LEU A 177 20.85 -2.47 2.49
C LEU A 177 20.27 -3.53 3.45
N ALA A 178 19.40 -4.39 2.98
CA ALA A 178 18.77 -5.43 3.80
C ALA A 178 19.69 -6.64 4.04
N GLY A 179 20.78 -6.76 3.28
CA GLY A 179 21.77 -7.85 3.38
C GLY A 179 22.98 -7.51 4.24
N GLN A 180 23.04 -6.34 4.85
CA GLN A 180 24.06 -5.91 5.79
C GLN A 180 23.58 -6.13 7.24
#